data_ada1c686f163761494dd87d4bca4f6ed
#
_entry.id   ada1c686f163761494dd87d4bca4f6ed
#
_cell.length_a   1.000
_cell.length_b   1.000
_cell.length_c   1.000
_cell.angle_alpha   90.00
_cell.angle_beta   90.00
_cell.angle_gamma   90.00
#
_symmetry.space_group_name_H-M   'P 1'
#
loop_
_entity.id
_entity.type
_entity.pdbx_description
1 polymer ?
#
loop_
_entity_poly.entity_id
_entity_poly.type
_entity_poly.pdbx_seq_one_letter_code
_entity_poly.pdbx_strand_id
1 'polypeptide(L)' 'MQTVVEPAMTVRDVATFLNVDEKTIYRLVTRGELPGFKVLGSWRFQRCDLVDWIEFKKSETKLVIMESKDLI' A
#
# COMPACT_ATOMS: atom_id res chain seq x y z
N MET A 1 12.81 -7.28 23.38
CA MET A 1 12.40 -6.74 22.90
C MET A 1 11.23 -7.02 22.56
N GLN A 2 10.51 -6.81 22.75
CA GLN A 2 9.53 -7.12 22.34
C GLN A 2 8.93 -6.26 21.62
N THR A 3 8.70 -6.47 20.79
CA THR A 3 8.15 -5.72 19.85
C THR A 3 6.73 -5.98 19.80
N VAL A 4 5.94 -5.01 19.55
CA VAL A 4 4.53 -5.18 19.30
C VAL A 4 4.39 -5.79 17.94
N VAL A 5 3.81 -6.96 17.89
CA VAL A 5 3.59 -7.63 16.63
C VAL A 5 2.13 -7.49 16.25
N GLU A 6 1.87 -6.75 15.19
CA GLU A 6 0.51 -6.59 14.71
C GLU A 6 0.18 -7.72 13.76
N PRO A 7 -1.09 -8.16 13.73
CA PRO A 7 -1.49 -9.17 12.78
C PRO A 7 -1.27 -8.70 11.35
N ALA A 8 -0.87 -9.60 10.49
CA ALA A 8 -0.74 -9.28 9.07
C ALA A 8 -2.12 -8.97 8.51
N MET A 9 -2.15 -8.10 7.50
CA MET A 9 -3.40 -7.71 6.87
C MET A 9 -3.66 -8.58 5.65
N THR A 10 -4.92 -8.85 5.38
CA THR A 10 -5.32 -9.56 4.17
C THR A 10 -5.52 -8.57 3.04
N VAL A 11 -5.74 -9.10 1.83
CA VAL A 11 -6.08 -8.25 0.68
C VAL A 11 -7.31 -7.40 1.00
N ARG A 12 -8.29 -8.02 1.62
CA ARG A 12 -9.53 -7.32 1.98
C ARG A 12 -9.26 -6.19 2.96
N ASP A 13 -8.42 -6.47 3.97
CA ASP A 13 -8.07 -5.45 4.95
C ASP A 13 -7.40 -4.25 4.29
N VAL A 14 -6.48 -4.52 3.37
CA VAL A 14 -5.77 -3.46 2.68
C VAL A 14 -6.71 -2.68 1.76
N ALA A 15 -7.60 -3.38 1.08
CA ALA A 15 -8.58 -2.74 0.20
C ALA A 15 -9.45 -1.78 1.00
N THR A 16 -9.90 -2.21 2.18
CA THR A 16 -10.69 -1.36 3.06
C THR A 16 -9.87 -0.18 3.56
N PHE A 17 -8.64 -0.46 3.96
CA PHE A 17 -7.74 0.56 4.48
C PHE A 17 -7.45 1.65 3.46
N LEU A 18 -7.24 1.26 2.20
CA LEU A 18 -6.95 2.21 1.13
C LEU A 18 -8.21 2.67 0.40
N ASN A 19 -9.34 2.09 0.74
CA ASN A 19 -10.62 2.44 0.14
C ASN A 19 -10.64 2.20 -1.37
N VAL A 20 -10.21 1.01 -1.75
CA VAL A 20 -10.22 0.59 -3.15
C VAL A 20 -10.74 -0.84 -3.24
N ASP A 21 -10.96 -1.31 -4.46
CA ASP A 21 -11.41 -2.68 -4.68
C ASP A 21 -10.31 -3.68 -4.40
N GLU A 22 -10.71 -4.89 -3.99
CA GLU A 22 -9.76 -5.96 -3.80
C GLU A 22 -9.02 -6.31 -5.09
N LYS A 23 -9.70 -6.21 -6.22
CA LYS A 23 -9.06 -6.46 -7.52
C LYS A 23 -7.89 -5.52 -7.75
N THR A 24 -8.03 -4.29 -7.31
CA THR A 24 -6.97 -3.31 -7.44
C THR A 24 -5.76 -3.72 -6.61
N ILE A 25 -6.01 -4.23 -5.40
CA ILE A 25 -4.92 -4.67 -4.53
C ILE A 25 -4.20 -5.86 -5.16
N TYR A 26 -4.95 -6.84 -5.68
CA TYR A 26 -4.34 -7.98 -6.33
C TYR A 26 -3.47 -7.56 -7.50
N ARG A 27 -3.96 -6.62 -8.29
CA ARG A 27 -3.22 -6.14 -9.45
C ARG A 27 -1.92 -5.47 -9.02
N LEU A 28 -1.99 -4.61 -8.03
CA LEU A 28 -0.83 -3.87 -7.56
C LEU A 28 0.22 -4.78 -6.94
N VAL A 29 -0.21 -5.71 -6.09
CA VAL A 29 0.75 -6.57 -5.41
C VAL A 29 1.37 -7.57 -6.38
N THR A 30 0.60 -8.04 -7.35
CA THR A 30 1.11 -8.97 -8.35
C THR A 30 2.15 -8.31 -9.23
N ARG A 31 2.00 -7.04 -9.50
CA ARG A 31 2.96 -6.28 -10.29
C ARG A 31 4.18 -5.84 -9.49
N GLY A 32 4.17 -6.08 -8.20
CA GLY A 32 5.26 -5.64 -7.35
C GLY A 32 5.21 -4.16 -7.01
N GLU A 33 4.07 -3.52 -7.23
CA GLU A 33 3.92 -2.10 -6.96
C GLU A 33 3.44 -1.82 -5.54
N LEU A 34 2.96 -2.84 -4.86
CA LEU A 34 2.48 -2.73 -3.49
C LEU A 34 3.20 -3.77 -2.66
N PRO A 35 3.83 -3.40 -1.54
CA PRO A 35 4.59 -4.36 -0.75
C PRO A 35 3.67 -5.39 -0.11
N GLY A 36 3.95 -6.65 -0.36
CA GLY A 36 3.21 -7.74 0.23
C GLY A 36 4.05 -9.01 0.17
N PHE A 37 3.58 -10.03 0.83
CA PHE A 37 4.27 -11.31 0.85
C PHE A 37 3.24 -12.42 0.88
N LYS A 38 3.65 -13.61 0.46
CA LYS A 38 2.73 -14.74 0.42
C LYS A 38 2.97 -15.67 1.60
N VAL A 39 1.86 -16.08 2.20
CA VAL A 39 1.87 -17.07 3.26
C VAL A 39 0.94 -18.18 2.80
N LEU A 40 1.50 -19.35 2.53
CA LEU A 40 0.70 -20.51 2.10
C LEU A 40 -0.24 -20.17 0.94
N GLY A 41 0.29 -19.42 -0.02
CA GLY A 41 -0.47 -19.11 -1.23
C GLY A 41 -1.40 -17.91 -1.14
N SER A 42 -1.44 -17.26 0.01
CA SER A 42 -2.30 -16.09 0.19
C SER A 42 -1.46 -14.86 0.44
N TRP A 43 -1.86 -13.76 -0.15
CA TRP A 43 -1.16 -12.50 0.06
C TRP A 43 -1.43 -11.95 1.44
N ARG A 44 -0.39 -11.41 2.06
CA ARG A 44 -0.48 -10.75 3.35
C ARG A 44 0.36 -9.48 3.30
N PHE A 45 0.03 -8.54 4.18
CA PHE A 45 0.67 -7.22 4.17
C PHE A 45 0.96 -6.79 5.59
N GLN A 46 2.05 -6.06 5.77
CA GLN A 46 2.36 -5.48 7.07
C GLN A 46 1.97 -4.02 7.05
N ARG A 47 1.36 -3.57 8.13
CA ARG A 47 0.90 -2.19 8.22
C ARG A 47 2.05 -1.20 8.04
N CYS A 48 3.20 -1.46 8.63
CA CYS A 48 4.33 -0.54 8.51
C CYS A 48 4.78 -0.39 7.06
N ASP A 49 4.76 -1.47 6.29
CA ASP A 49 5.10 -1.40 4.87
C ASP A 49 4.10 -0.56 4.11
N LEU A 50 2.83 -0.70 4.46
CA LEU A 50 1.79 0.08 3.81
C LEU A 50 1.90 1.55 4.13
N VAL A 51 2.21 1.87 5.38
CA VAL A 51 2.38 3.27 5.79
C VAL A 51 3.51 3.90 5.01
N ASP A 52 4.63 3.20 4.88
CA ASP A 52 5.77 3.71 4.11
C ASP A 52 5.39 3.90 2.64
N TRP A 53 4.66 2.94 2.10
CA TRP A 53 4.23 3.01 0.70
C TRP A 53 3.29 4.20 0.49
N ILE A 54 2.40 4.43 1.43
CA ILE A 54 1.47 5.54 1.36
C ILE A 54 2.23 6.86 1.39
N GLU A 55 3.21 6.98 2.27
CA GLU A 55 4.02 8.20 2.33
C GLU A 55 4.75 8.45 1.03
N PHE A 56 5.26 7.39 0.42
CA PHE A 56 5.90 7.49 -0.88
C PHE A 56 4.93 7.99 -1.94
N LYS A 57 3.71 7.42 -1.96
CA LYS A 57 2.70 7.83 -2.93
C LYS A 57 2.26 9.26 -2.72
N LYS A 58 2.18 9.68 -1.47
CA LYS A 58 1.84 11.08 -1.16
C LYS A 58 2.91 12.03 -1.67
N SER A 59 4.15 11.64 -1.55
CA SER A 59 5.26 12.45 -2.07
C SER A 59 5.17 12.59 -3.59
N GLU A 60 4.89 11.49 -4.27
CA GLU A 60 4.72 11.52 -5.73
C GLU A 60 3.61 12.46 -6.13
N THR A 61 2.48 12.34 -5.46
CA THR A 61 1.31 13.15 -5.77
C THR A 61 1.60 14.62 -5.52
N LYS A 62 2.31 14.89 -4.44
CA LYS A 62 2.65 16.26 -4.09
C LYS A 62 3.51 16.89 -5.16
N LEU A 63 4.49 16.16 -5.67
CA LEU A 63 5.35 16.65 -6.73
C LEU A 63 4.57 16.95 -8.00
N VAL A 64 3.66 16.04 -8.35
CA VAL A 64 2.83 16.23 -9.54
C VAL A 64 1.96 17.48 -9.39
N ILE A 65 1.39 17.67 -8.22
CA ILE A 65 0.55 18.82 -7.97
C ILE A 65 1.36 20.11 -8.06
N MET A 66 2.57 20.11 -7.54
CA MET A 66 3.42 21.26 -7.61
C MET A 66 3.77 21.62 -9.03
N GLU A 67 4.07 20.62 -9.85
CA GLU A 67 4.37 20.86 -11.25
C GLU A 67 3.15 21.38 -11.99
N SER A 68 1.98 20.83 -11.67
CA SER A 68 0.75 21.26 -12.31
C SER A 68 0.43 22.71 -12.00
N LYS A 69 0.78 23.16 -10.82
CA LYS A 69 0.54 24.54 -10.43
C LYS A 69 1.26 25.52 -11.34
N ASP A 70 2.43 25.13 -11.79
CA ASP A 70 3.21 25.99 -12.66
C ASP A 70 2.56 26.15 -14.02
N LEU A 71 1.65 25.25 -14.36
CA LEU A 71 0.98 25.29 -15.65
C LEU A 71 -0.27 26.17 -15.63
N ILE A 72 -0.69 26.53 -14.45
CA ILE A 72 -1.86 27.37 -14.30
C ILE A 72 -1.44 28.82 -14.28
#